data_41488c34fbc7dabd38c7a336feab112e
#
_entry.id   41488c34fbc7dabd38c7a336feab112e
#
_cell.length_a   1.000
_cell.length_b   1.000
_cell.length_c   1.000
_cell.angle_alpha   90.00
_cell.angle_beta   90.00
_cell.angle_gamma   90.00
#
_symmetry.space_group_name_H-M   'P 1'
#
loop_
_entity.id
_entity.type
_entity.pdbx_description
1 polymer ?
#
loop_
_entity_poly.entity_id
_entity_poly.type
_entity_poly.pdbx_seq_one_letter_code
_entity_poly.pdbx_strand_id
1 'polypeptide(L)'
;MNMKMCATSDVAKAWNSIDWNKANAYVKKLQMRIVKAHQHGRTGKVKSLQWLLTHSFYGRALAVKRVTSNKGKKTAGVDKILWSTPKLKYEAILSLKRRGYKPLPLKRIYIPKKNGKMRPLSIPCMKDRA
;
A
#
# COMPACT_ATOMS: atom_id res chain seq x y z
N MET A 1 -30.72 -13.06 -10.60
CA MET A 1 -29.91 -12.45 -9.56
C MET A 1 -28.55 -12.06 -10.12
N ASN A 2 -28.18 -10.80 -10.02
CA ASN A 2 -26.93 -10.33 -10.62
C ASN A 2 -25.77 -10.49 -9.61
N MET A 3 -25.02 -11.57 -9.73
CA MET A 3 -23.92 -11.90 -8.84
C MET A 3 -22.81 -10.83 -8.83
N LYS A 4 -22.63 -10.10 -9.94
CA LYS A 4 -21.62 -9.04 -10.02
C LYS A 4 -21.94 -7.86 -9.10
N MET A 5 -23.21 -7.47 -8.97
CA MET A 5 -23.62 -6.40 -8.06
C MET A 5 -23.43 -6.79 -6.59
N CYS A 6 -23.77 -8.03 -6.24
CA CYS A 6 -23.55 -8.54 -4.87
C CYS A 6 -22.07 -8.57 -4.54
N ALA A 7 -21.23 -9.07 -5.45
CA ALA A 7 -19.77 -9.13 -5.24
C ALA A 7 -19.16 -7.73 -5.07
N THR A 8 -19.60 -6.74 -5.83
CA THR A 8 -19.13 -5.35 -5.72
C THR A 8 -19.51 -4.74 -4.36
N SER A 9 -20.75 -4.97 -3.93
CA SER A 9 -21.23 -4.50 -2.63
C SER A 9 -20.46 -5.15 -1.48
N ASP A 10 -20.17 -6.45 -1.59
CA ASP A 10 -19.43 -7.20 -0.58
C ASP A 10 -17.98 -6.72 -0.48
N VAL A 11 -17.35 -6.38 -1.59
CA VAL A 11 -15.97 -5.85 -1.64
C VAL A 11 -15.90 -4.49 -0.92
N ALA A 12 -16.86 -3.58 -1.18
CA ALA A 12 -16.92 -2.30 -0.49
C ALA A 12 -17.17 -2.46 1.02
N LYS A 13 -18.08 -3.38 1.40
CA LYS A 13 -18.34 -3.71 2.80
C LYS A 13 -17.12 -4.31 3.48
N ALA A 14 -16.37 -5.16 2.78
CA ALA A 14 -15.15 -5.76 3.31
C ALA A 14 -14.12 -4.70 3.69
N TRP A 15 -13.90 -3.68 2.84
CA TRP A 15 -13.03 -2.56 3.18
C TRP A 15 -13.52 -1.80 4.41
N ASN A 16 -14.81 -1.45 4.44
CA ASN A 16 -15.41 -0.68 5.54
C ASN A 16 -15.47 -1.47 6.86
N SER A 17 -15.45 -2.80 6.79
CA SER A 17 -15.50 -3.66 7.97
C SER A 17 -14.12 -3.99 8.56
N ILE A 18 -13.03 -3.54 7.94
CA ILE A 18 -11.67 -3.77 8.46
C ILE A 18 -11.51 -3.09 9.83
N ASP A 19 -11.13 -3.88 10.83
CA ASP A 19 -10.77 -3.35 12.14
C ASP A 19 -9.34 -2.80 12.09
N TRP A 20 -9.22 -1.50 11.93
CA TRP A 20 -7.92 -0.84 11.81
C TRP A 20 -7.09 -0.89 13.10
N ASN A 21 -7.73 -0.93 14.25
CA ASN A 21 -7.03 -1.10 15.52
C ASN A 21 -6.37 -2.48 15.59
N LYS A 22 -7.10 -3.50 15.17
CA LYS A 22 -6.58 -4.88 15.10
C LYS A 22 -5.45 -5.00 14.07
N ALA A 23 -5.61 -4.36 12.92
CA ALA A 23 -4.60 -4.33 11.87
C ALA A 23 -3.31 -3.67 12.35
N ASN A 24 -3.42 -2.52 12.99
CA ASN A 24 -2.28 -1.79 13.57
C ASN A 24 -1.57 -2.61 14.65
N ALA A 25 -2.32 -3.25 15.54
CA ALA A 25 -1.76 -4.09 16.59
C ALA A 25 -1.01 -5.30 16.01
N TYR A 26 -1.57 -5.95 15.01
CA TYR A 26 -0.96 -7.10 14.35
C TYR A 26 0.37 -6.72 13.67
N VAL A 27 0.36 -5.65 12.89
CA VAL A 27 1.56 -5.17 12.16
C VAL A 27 2.61 -4.70 13.16
N LYS A 28 2.24 -3.94 14.18
CA LYS A 28 3.15 -3.48 15.22
C LYS A 28 3.83 -4.65 15.95
N LYS A 29 3.06 -5.68 16.28
CA LYS A 29 3.59 -6.89 16.92
C LYS A 29 4.65 -7.58 16.05
N LEU A 30 4.38 -7.72 14.75
CA LEU A 30 5.34 -8.30 13.81
C LEU A 30 6.59 -7.43 13.68
N GLN A 31 6.43 -6.12 13.59
CA GLN A 31 7.56 -5.18 13.51
C GLN A 31 8.44 -5.27 14.76
N MET A 32 7.86 -5.35 15.94
CA MET A 32 8.60 -5.53 17.20
C MET A 32 9.38 -6.84 17.21
N ARG A 33 8.78 -7.92 16.71
CA ARG A 33 9.46 -9.22 16.60
C ARG A 33 10.62 -9.16 15.62
N ILE A 34 10.46 -8.44 14.50
CA ILE A 34 11.55 -8.25 13.52
C ILE A 34 12.72 -7.51 14.16
N VAL A 35 12.45 -6.41 14.85
CA VAL A 35 13.49 -5.62 15.54
C VAL A 35 14.23 -6.48 16.56
N LYS A 36 13.50 -7.23 17.39
CA LYS A 36 14.09 -8.11 18.39
C LYS A 36 14.96 -9.21 17.75
N ALA A 37 14.48 -9.83 16.67
CA ALA A 37 15.25 -10.84 15.96
C ALA A 37 16.52 -10.24 15.33
N HIS A 38 16.45 -9.04 14.80
CA HIS A 38 17.60 -8.33 14.25
C HIS A 38 18.63 -8.02 15.33
N GLN A 39 18.20 -7.53 16.49
CA GLN A 39 19.09 -7.26 17.64
C GLN A 39 19.82 -8.51 18.12
N HIS A 40 19.21 -9.69 17.98
CA HIS A 40 19.83 -10.97 18.36
C HIS A 40 20.62 -11.63 17.22
N GLY A 41 20.78 -10.95 16.09
CA GLY A 41 21.53 -11.47 14.93
C GLY A 41 20.87 -12.64 14.20
N ARG A 42 19.57 -12.86 14.40
CA ARG A 42 18.82 -13.98 13.79
C ARG A 42 18.29 -13.59 12.40
N THR A 43 19.18 -13.54 11.41
CA THR A 43 18.82 -13.09 10.05
C THR A 43 17.75 -13.94 9.38
N GLY A 44 17.75 -15.25 9.56
CA GLY A 44 16.74 -16.14 9.02
C GLY A 44 15.35 -15.87 9.59
N LYS A 45 15.27 -15.60 10.89
CA LYS A 45 14.01 -15.23 11.55
C LYS A 45 13.51 -13.86 11.09
N VAL A 46 14.41 -12.90 10.88
CA VAL A 46 14.06 -11.59 10.31
C VAL A 46 13.42 -11.76 8.95
N LYS A 47 14.01 -12.53 8.05
CA LYS A 47 13.48 -12.80 6.71
C LYS A 47 12.10 -13.45 6.76
N SER A 48 11.92 -14.46 7.64
CA SER A 48 10.64 -15.15 7.80
C SER A 48 9.54 -14.22 8.30
N LEU A 49 9.84 -13.36 9.27
CA LEU A 49 8.90 -12.39 9.82
C LEU A 49 8.55 -11.30 8.80
N GLN A 50 9.52 -10.84 8.01
CA GLN A 50 9.29 -9.89 6.92
C GLN A 50 8.37 -10.51 5.86
N TRP A 51 8.57 -11.78 5.52
CA TRP A 51 7.70 -12.50 4.60
C TRP A 51 6.27 -12.55 5.12
N LEU A 52 6.09 -12.89 6.41
CA LEU A 52 4.76 -12.90 7.05
C LEU A 52 4.10 -11.52 6.98
N LEU A 53 4.84 -10.46 7.27
CA LEU A 53 4.32 -9.09 7.25
C LEU A 53 3.86 -8.69 5.85
N THR A 54 4.69 -8.91 4.83
CA THR A 54 4.38 -8.51 3.46
C THR A 54 3.28 -9.36 2.82
N HIS A 55 3.08 -10.59 3.28
CA HIS A 55 2.02 -11.49 2.79
C HIS A 55 0.75 -11.44 3.63
N SER A 56 0.77 -10.72 4.76
CA SER A 56 -0.41 -10.60 5.61
C SER A 56 -1.44 -9.63 5.01
N PHE A 57 -2.72 -9.97 5.17
CA PHE A 57 -3.81 -9.08 4.76
C PHE A 57 -3.73 -7.73 5.46
N TYR A 58 -3.48 -7.72 6.76
CA TYR A 58 -3.40 -6.48 7.54
C TYR A 58 -2.23 -5.59 7.13
N GLY A 59 -1.08 -6.18 6.79
CA GLY A 59 0.07 -5.41 6.30
C GLY A 59 -0.25 -4.71 4.99
N ARG A 60 -0.87 -5.42 4.04
CA ARG A 60 -1.30 -4.86 2.75
C ARG A 60 -2.39 -3.80 2.93
N ALA A 61 -3.37 -4.08 3.80
CA ALA A 61 -4.46 -3.15 4.07
C ALA A 61 -3.95 -1.83 4.64
N LEU A 62 -3.02 -1.87 5.59
CA LEU A 62 -2.40 -0.67 6.15
C LEU A 62 -1.57 0.09 5.10
N ALA A 63 -0.87 -0.60 4.21
CA ALA A 63 -0.13 0.03 3.13
C ALA A 63 -1.07 0.82 2.21
N VAL A 64 -2.17 0.22 1.79
CA VAL A 64 -3.19 0.88 0.97
C VAL A 64 -3.81 2.06 1.70
N LYS A 65 -4.19 1.89 2.96
CA LYS A 65 -4.75 2.98 3.77
C LYS A 65 -3.80 4.15 3.89
N ARG A 66 -2.52 3.88 4.16
CA ARG A 66 -1.49 4.90 4.30
C ARG A 66 -1.34 5.73 3.02
N VAL A 67 -1.24 5.07 1.89
CA VAL A 67 -1.08 5.73 0.58
C VAL A 67 -2.32 6.56 0.23
N THR A 68 -3.52 6.06 0.56
CA THR A 68 -4.78 6.74 0.25
C THR A 68 -5.15 7.82 1.26
N SER A 69 -4.44 7.92 2.38
CA SER A 69 -4.67 8.93 3.42
C SER A 69 -3.66 10.08 3.38
N ASN A 70 -2.58 9.96 2.60
CA ASN A 70 -1.54 10.98 2.50
C ASN A 70 -2.00 12.16 1.64
N LYS A 71 -1.26 13.28 1.72
CA LYS A 71 -1.51 14.48 0.90
C LYS A 71 -1.49 14.19 -0.60
N GLY A 72 -0.66 13.22 -1.04
CA GLY A 72 -0.56 12.81 -2.43
C GLY A 72 -1.63 11.83 -2.91
N LYS A 73 -2.68 11.59 -2.14
CA LYS A 73 -3.73 10.60 -2.47
C LYS A 73 -4.44 10.88 -3.79
N LYS A 74 -4.51 12.14 -4.21
CA LYS A 74 -5.14 12.57 -5.46
C LYS A 74 -4.15 12.71 -6.63
N THR A 75 -2.87 12.45 -6.40
CA THR A 75 -1.84 12.56 -7.43
C THR A 75 -1.53 11.19 -8.01
N ALA A 76 -1.97 10.95 -9.25
CA ALA A 76 -1.71 9.70 -9.95
C ALA A 76 -0.30 9.67 -10.57
N GLY A 77 0.24 8.46 -10.76
CA GLY A 77 1.46 8.24 -11.52
C GLY A 77 1.20 8.14 -13.03
N VAL A 78 2.12 7.49 -13.74
CA VAL A 78 2.06 7.29 -15.21
C VAL A 78 0.79 6.58 -15.64
N ASP A 79 0.29 5.65 -14.85
CA ASP A 79 -0.92 4.86 -15.13
C ASP A 79 -2.23 5.62 -14.91
N LYS A 80 -2.17 6.83 -14.37
CA LYS A 80 -3.34 7.68 -14.06
C LYS A 80 -4.36 7.01 -13.12
N ILE A 81 -3.94 6.00 -12.35
CA ILE A 81 -4.81 5.25 -11.44
C ILE A 81 -4.77 5.85 -10.04
N LEU A 82 -5.94 6.08 -9.46
CA LEU A 82 -6.14 6.50 -8.08
C LEU A 82 -7.04 5.51 -7.35
N TRP A 83 -6.77 5.29 -6.07
CA TRP A 83 -7.60 4.43 -5.22
C TRP A 83 -8.52 5.29 -4.36
N SER A 84 -9.62 5.76 -4.95
CA SER A 84 -10.51 6.72 -4.30
C SER A 84 -11.73 6.10 -3.63
N THR A 85 -12.18 4.92 -4.07
CA THR A 85 -13.37 4.26 -3.53
C THR A 85 -12.98 3.06 -2.66
N PRO A 86 -13.84 2.64 -1.68
CA PRO A 86 -13.58 1.44 -0.88
C PRO A 86 -13.37 0.18 -1.72
N LYS A 87 -14.09 0.05 -2.83
CA LYS A 87 -13.93 -1.07 -3.76
C LYS A 87 -12.51 -1.10 -4.35
N LEU A 88 -12.05 0.04 -4.88
CA LEU A 88 -10.71 0.16 -5.46
C LEU A 88 -9.62 -0.10 -4.43
N LYS A 89 -9.79 0.38 -3.20
CA LYS A 89 -8.86 0.15 -2.10
C LYS A 89 -8.75 -1.32 -1.74
N TYR A 90 -9.88 -2.02 -1.64
CA TYR A 90 -9.89 -3.45 -1.33
C TYR A 90 -9.28 -4.28 -2.46
N GLU A 91 -9.64 -3.99 -3.71
CA GLU A 91 -9.03 -4.64 -4.88
C GLU A 91 -7.52 -4.39 -4.93
N ALA A 92 -7.06 -3.21 -4.53
CA ALA A 92 -5.64 -2.89 -4.43
C ALA A 92 -4.94 -3.81 -3.42
N ILE A 93 -5.55 -4.07 -2.26
CA ILE A 93 -5.00 -5.01 -1.28
C ILE A 93 -4.75 -6.38 -1.92
N LEU A 94 -5.72 -6.88 -2.68
CA LEU A 94 -5.61 -8.17 -3.34
C LEU A 94 -4.57 -8.18 -4.47
N SER A 95 -4.29 -7.02 -5.07
CA SER A 95 -3.34 -6.88 -6.17
C SER A 95 -1.89 -6.74 -5.71
N LEU A 96 -1.65 -6.46 -4.43
CA LEU A 96 -0.28 -6.31 -3.87
C LEU A 96 0.35 -7.70 -3.71
N LYS A 97 1.02 -8.15 -4.76
CA LYS A 97 1.72 -9.45 -4.79
C LYS A 97 3.19 -9.22 -5.14
N ARG A 98 4.07 -9.95 -4.47
CA ARG A 98 5.50 -9.89 -4.77
C ARG A 98 5.84 -10.53 -6.12
N ARG A 99 5.26 -11.70 -6.39
CA ARG A 99 5.48 -12.40 -7.67
C ARG A 99 4.70 -11.72 -8.79
N GLY A 100 5.34 -11.53 -9.92
CA GLY A 100 4.73 -10.88 -11.08
C GLY A 100 4.62 -9.36 -10.94
N TYR A 101 5.15 -8.78 -9.85
CA TYR A 101 5.19 -7.34 -9.69
C TYR A 101 6.18 -6.71 -10.65
N LYS A 102 5.71 -5.73 -11.42
CA LYS A 102 6.55 -4.96 -12.33
C LYS A 102 6.36 -3.48 -12.01
N PRO A 103 7.41 -2.78 -11.54
CA PRO A 103 7.30 -1.36 -11.28
C PRO A 103 7.11 -0.59 -12.59
N LEU A 104 6.25 0.43 -12.54
CA LEU A 104 6.03 1.33 -13.67
C LEU A 104 7.00 2.51 -13.61
N PRO A 105 7.28 3.16 -14.76
CA PRO A 105 8.10 4.37 -14.77
C PRO A 105 7.52 5.45 -13.87
N LEU A 106 8.40 6.28 -13.31
CA LEU A 106 8.01 7.44 -12.53
C LEU A 106 7.48 8.53 -13.45
N LYS A 107 6.40 9.20 -13.03
CA LYS A 107 5.90 10.38 -13.71
C LYS A 107 6.75 11.58 -13.30
N ARG A 108 7.43 12.22 -14.26
CA ARG A 108 8.24 13.42 -13.99
C ARG A 108 7.40 14.68 -14.16
N ILE A 109 7.40 15.52 -13.15
CA ILE A 109 6.82 16.86 -13.21
C ILE A 109 7.88 17.87 -12.75
N TYR A 110 7.68 19.14 -13.11
CA TYR A 110 8.60 20.22 -12.75
C TYR A 110 7.88 21.19 -11.83
N ILE A 111 8.53 21.51 -10.71
CA ILE A 111 8.03 22.46 -9.73
C ILE A 111 8.92 23.71 -9.76
N PRO A 112 8.35 24.94 -9.84
CA PRO A 112 9.15 26.16 -9.82
C PRO A 112 9.85 26.33 -8.47
N LYS A 113 11.13 26.69 -8.51
CA LYS A 113 11.92 27.07 -7.33
C LYS A 113 11.84 28.58 -7.09
N LYS A 114 12.19 29.02 -5.88
CA LYS A 114 12.23 30.45 -5.51
C LYS A 114 13.17 31.29 -6.39
N ASN A 115 14.20 30.68 -6.99
CA ASN A 115 15.18 31.35 -7.87
C ASN A 115 14.80 31.32 -9.34
N GLY A 116 13.56 30.95 -9.68
CA GLY A 116 13.09 30.89 -11.06
C GLY A 116 13.48 29.65 -11.83
N LYS A 117 14.28 28.75 -11.26
CA LYS A 117 14.65 27.46 -11.87
C LYS A 117 13.58 26.41 -11.58
N MET A 118 13.42 25.45 -12.49
CA MET A 118 12.48 24.34 -12.31
C MET A 118 13.16 23.16 -11.61
N ARG A 119 12.45 22.56 -10.64
CA ARG A 119 12.91 21.36 -9.95
C ARG A 119 12.15 20.15 -10.48
N PRO A 120 12.85 19.10 -10.99
CA PRO A 120 12.18 17.86 -11.38
C PRO A 120 11.70 17.10 -10.14
N LEU A 121 10.47 16.56 -10.22
CA LEU A 121 9.88 15.72 -9.21
C LEU A 121 9.39 14.45 -9.87
N SER A 122 9.75 13.28 -9.31
CA SER A 122 9.35 11.98 -9.82
C SER A 122 8.22 11.42 -8.97
N ILE A 123 7.11 11.07 -9.61
CA ILE A 123 5.91 10.56 -8.93
C ILE A 123 5.71 9.09 -9.29
N PRO A 124 5.85 8.14 -8.33
CA PRO A 124 5.52 6.74 -8.57
C PRO A 124 4.01 6.53 -8.65
N CYS A 125 3.58 5.44 -9.30
CA CYS A 125 2.16 5.07 -9.30
C CYS A 125 1.73 4.60 -7.89
N MET A 126 0.40 4.54 -7.65
CA MET A 126 -0.13 4.20 -6.32
C MET A 126 0.35 2.83 -5.84
N LYS A 127 0.42 1.84 -6.73
CA LYS A 127 0.89 0.49 -6.41
C LYS A 127 2.35 0.48 -5.97
N ASP A 128 3.20 1.31 -6.57
CA ASP A 128 4.62 1.40 -6.21
C ASP A 128 4.84 2.14 -4.89
N ARG A 129 3.90 3.00 -4.48
CA ARG A 129 3.93 3.67 -3.17
C ARG A 129 3.51 2.75 -2.02
N ALA A 130 2.65 1.80 -2.31
CA ALA A 130 2.11 0.86 -1.32
C ALA A 130 3.09 -0.32 -0.98
#